data_4455389af3ff8ba91afe8d90116eff16
#
_entry.id   4455389af3ff8ba91afe8d90116eff16
#
_cell.length_a   1.000
_cell.length_b   1.000
_cell.length_c   1.000
_cell.angle_alpha   90.00
_cell.angle_beta   90.00
_cell.angle_gamma   90.00
#
_symmetry.space_group_name_H-M   'P 1'
#
loop_
_entity.id
_entity.type
_entity.pdbx_description
1 polymer ?
#
loop_
_entity_poly.entity_id
_entity_poly.type
_entity_poly.pdbx_seq_one_letter_code
_entity_poly.pdbx_strand_id
1 'polypeptide(L)' 'FAYSYEKIWEEMTEMDRFLAGLLTEKEEYKRDEVLKLMGEKAGSYSMYRDRLIKRGILNNRQGYVSLALPYFADYIKEYC' A
#
# COMPACT_ATOMS: atom_id res chain seq x y z
N PHE A 1 -17.89 -1.29 -7.42
CA PHE A 1 -16.41 -1.29 -7.52
C PHE A 1 -15.76 -2.09 -6.38
N ALA A 2 -16.47 -2.27 -5.32
CA ALA A 2 -15.95 -3.00 -4.16
C ALA A 2 -15.50 -4.42 -4.53
N TYR A 3 -16.22 -5.06 -5.41
CA TYR A 3 -15.85 -6.42 -5.76
C TYR A 3 -14.56 -6.48 -6.58
N SER A 4 -14.24 -5.43 -7.33
CA SER A 4 -12.96 -5.33 -8.02
C SER A 4 -11.80 -5.23 -7.04
N TYR A 5 -11.99 -4.47 -5.96
CA TYR A 5 -10.97 -4.33 -4.92
C TYR A 5 -10.82 -5.61 -4.10
N GLU A 6 -11.91 -6.33 -3.92
CA GLU A 6 -11.85 -7.63 -3.27
C GLU A 6 -10.92 -8.58 -4.01
N LYS A 7 -11.02 -8.60 -5.35
CA LYS A 7 -10.16 -9.45 -6.15
C LYS A 7 -8.70 -8.99 -6.08
N ILE A 8 -8.46 -7.69 -6.15
CA ILE A 8 -7.10 -7.15 -6.02
C ILE A 8 -6.50 -7.55 -4.68
N TRP A 9 -7.27 -7.41 -3.61
CA TRP A 9 -6.82 -7.75 -2.27
C TRP A 9 -6.52 -9.24 -2.13
N GLU A 10 -7.35 -10.09 -2.71
CA GLU A 10 -7.15 -11.52 -2.67
C GLU A 10 -5.84 -11.95 -3.35
N GLU A 11 -5.43 -11.23 -4.38
CA GLU A 11 -4.22 -11.56 -5.12
C GLU A 11 -2.96 -10.98 -4.47
N MET A 12 -3.10 -10.21 -3.42
CA MET A 12 -1.96 -9.61 -2.73
C MET A 12 -1.41 -10.59 -1.69
N THR A 13 -0.08 -10.62 -1.56
CA THR A 13 0.57 -11.43 -0.52
C THR A 13 0.37 -10.77 0.84
N GLU A 14 0.72 -11.47 1.91
CA GLU A 14 0.65 -10.91 3.25
C GLU A 14 1.45 -9.62 3.38
N MET A 15 2.66 -9.58 2.80
CA MET A 15 3.49 -8.39 2.86
C MET A 15 2.92 -7.26 2.01
N ASP A 16 2.32 -7.58 0.85
CA ASP A 16 1.64 -6.59 0.04
C ASP A 16 0.52 -5.94 0.85
N ARG A 17 -0.27 -6.76 1.53
CA ARG A 17 -1.40 -6.28 2.36
C ARG A 17 -0.92 -5.47 3.55
N PHE A 18 0.17 -5.92 4.17
CA PHE A 18 0.75 -5.20 5.29
C PHE A 18 1.16 -3.79 4.85
N LEU A 19 1.91 -3.69 3.76
CA LEU A 19 2.37 -2.38 3.27
C LEU A 19 1.19 -1.50 2.86
N ALA A 20 0.25 -2.02 2.10
CA ALA A 20 -0.91 -1.24 1.69
C ALA A 20 -1.73 -0.77 2.89
N GLY A 21 -1.88 -1.62 3.90
CA GLY A 21 -2.62 -1.29 5.11
C GLY A 21 -2.00 -0.15 5.90
N LEU A 22 -0.67 -0.01 5.86
CA LEU A 22 0.01 1.08 6.55
C LEU A 22 -0.27 2.43 5.91
N LEU A 23 -0.67 2.46 4.65
CA LEU A 23 -0.84 3.68 3.88
C LEU A 23 -2.28 4.18 3.81
N THR A 24 -3.12 3.75 4.74
CA THR A 24 -4.54 4.08 4.71
C THR A 24 -4.92 5.33 5.48
N GLU A 25 -4.03 5.86 6.33
CA GLU A 25 -4.38 6.97 7.23
C GLU A 25 -4.15 8.35 6.63
N LYS A 26 -3.28 8.46 5.63
CA LYS A 26 -2.99 9.72 4.96
C LYS A 26 -2.97 9.49 3.45
N GLU A 27 -3.05 10.58 2.69
CA GLU A 27 -3.00 10.49 1.24
C GLU A 27 -1.61 10.16 0.71
N GLU A 28 -0.57 10.67 1.36
CA GLU A 28 0.81 10.43 0.93
C GLU A 28 1.73 10.28 2.12
N TYR A 29 2.79 9.53 1.91
CA TYR A 29 3.78 9.23 2.94
C TYR A 29 5.19 9.41 2.39
N LYS A 30 6.09 9.97 3.19
CA LYS A 30 7.51 9.98 2.86
C LYS A 30 8.08 8.61 3.15
N ARG A 31 9.18 8.28 2.46
CA ARG A 31 9.88 7.02 2.69
C ARG A 31 10.15 6.76 4.18
N ASP A 32 10.70 7.77 4.86
CA ASP A 32 11.06 7.63 6.28
C ASP A 32 9.86 7.28 7.16
N GLU A 33 8.70 7.86 6.84
CA GLU A 33 7.49 7.57 7.59
C GLU A 33 7.09 6.10 7.42
N VAL A 34 7.16 5.61 6.17
CA VAL A 34 6.78 4.22 5.89
C VAL A 34 7.75 3.27 6.58
N LEU A 35 9.05 3.56 6.52
CA LEU A 35 10.03 2.70 7.16
C LEU A 35 9.81 2.60 8.67
N LYS A 36 9.44 3.70 9.30
CA LYS A 36 9.11 3.69 10.72
C LYS A 36 7.89 2.83 11.00
N LEU A 37 6.86 2.94 10.17
CA LEU A 37 5.64 2.16 10.33
C LEU A 37 5.90 0.66 10.13
N MET A 38 6.82 0.31 9.26
CA MET A 38 7.15 -1.09 9.00
C MET A 38 7.97 -1.74 10.10
N GLY A 39 8.72 -0.94 10.84
CA GLY A 39 9.52 -1.45 11.95
C GLY A 39 10.54 -2.49 11.50
N GLU A 40 10.46 -3.70 12.03
CA GLU A 40 11.40 -4.78 11.72
C GLU A 40 11.36 -5.20 10.26
N LYS A 41 10.27 -4.94 9.57
CA LYS A 41 10.10 -5.33 8.18
C LYS A 41 10.55 -4.26 7.18
N ALA A 42 11.14 -3.16 7.68
CA ALA A 42 11.55 -2.04 6.84
C ALA A 42 12.55 -2.43 5.75
N GLY A 43 13.37 -3.45 5.97
CA GLY A 43 14.33 -3.90 4.98
C GLY A 43 13.70 -4.44 3.70
N SER A 44 12.43 -4.81 3.74
CA SER A 44 11.72 -5.33 2.57
C SER A 44 10.98 -4.24 1.78
N TYR A 45 11.00 -3.01 2.28
CA TYR A 45 10.17 -1.93 1.72
C TYR A 45 10.38 -1.72 0.23
N SER A 46 11.64 -1.53 -0.20
CA SER A 46 11.91 -1.18 -1.61
C SER A 46 11.39 -2.22 -2.58
N MET A 47 11.57 -3.49 -2.25
CA MET A 47 11.12 -4.59 -3.11
C MET A 47 9.59 -4.60 -3.22
N TYR A 48 8.90 -4.51 -2.10
CA TYR A 48 7.43 -4.55 -2.13
C TYR A 48 6.82 -3.27 -2.69
N ARG A 49 7.45 -2.12 -2.42
CA ARG A 49 7.02 -0.87 -3.04
C ARG A 49 7.07 -0.96 -4.56
N ASP A 50 8.20 -1.41 -5.11
CA ASP A 50 8.36 -1.51 -6.55
C ASP A 50 7.38 -2.50 -7.17
N ARG A 51 7.15 -3.61 -6.49
CA ARG A 51 6.17 -4.60 -6.92
C ARG A 51 4.76 -4.02 -6.98
N LEU A 52 4.36 -3.29 -5.95
CA LEU A 52 3.02 -2.71 -5.90
C LEU A 52 2.86 -1.55 -6.88
N ILE A 53 3.93 -0.80 -7.15
CA ILE A 53 3.89 0.23 -8.19
C ILE A 53 3.66 -0.41 -9.55
N LYS A 54 4.37 -1.49 -9.86
CA LYS A 54 4.18 -2.20 -11.11
C LYS A 54 2.77 -2.71 -11.29
N ARG A 55 2.14 -3.12 -10.21
CA ARG A 55 0.77 -3.64 -10.25
C ARG A 55 -0.28 -2.54 -10.22
N GLY A 56 0.13 -1.28 -10.17
CA GLY A 56 -0.80 -0.16 -10.17
C GLY A 56 -1.50 0.09 -8.84
N ILE A 57 -1.00 -0.49 -7.76
CA ILE A 57 -1.59 -0.35 -6.43
C ILE A 57 -1.02 0.85 -5.69
N LEU A 58 0.25 1.16 -5.92
CA LEU A 58 0.90 2.31 -5.33
C LEU A 58 1.38 3.29 -6.39
N ASN A 59 1.43 4.56 -6.03
CA ASN A 59 2.09 5.62 -6.78
C ASN A 59 3.33 6.06 -6.01
N ASN A 60 4.37 6.45 -6.76
CA ASN A 60 5.54 7.08 -6.17
C ASN A 60 5.75 8.39 -6.92
N ARG A 61 5.53 9.51 -6.26
CA ARG A 61 5.62 10.82 -6.89
C ARG A 61 6.49 11.74 -6.04
N GLN A 62 7.63 12.16 -6.60
CA GLN A 62 8.53 13.12 -5.94
C GLN A 62 8.94 12.71 -4.53
N GLY A 63 9.19 11.42 -4.35
CA GLY A 63 9.61 10.91 -3.04
C GLY A 63 8.47 10.57 -2.10
N TYR A 64 7.23 10.79 -2.51
CA TYR A 64 6.05 10.41 -1.73
C TYR A 64 5.42 9.17 -2.30
N VAL A 65 4.93 8.30 -1.43
CA VAL A 65 4.22 7.09 -1.84
C VAL A 65 2.77 7.18 -1.38
N SER A 66 1.86 6.70 -2.20
CA SER A 66 0.42 6.73 -1.89
C SER A 66 -0.28 5.55 -2.53
N LEU A 67 -1.49 5.24 -2.03
CA LEU A 67 -2.34 4.25 -2.68
C LEU A 67 -2.88 4.85 -3.97
N ALA A 68 -2.69 4.14 -5.08
CA ALA A 68 -3.05 4.64 -6.40
C ALA A 68 -4.53 4.47 -6.72
N LEU A 69 -5.20 3.52 -6.08
CA LEU A 69 -6.58 3.18 -6.40
C LEU A 69 -7.54 4.06 -5.60
N PRO A 70 -8.49 4.74 -6.27
CA PRO A 70 -9.45 5.60 -5.55
C PRO A 70 -10.23 4.80 -4.51
N TYR A 71 -10.35 5.35 -3.32
CA TYR A 71 -11.12 4.74 -2.22
C TYR A 71 -10.60 3.39 -1.74
N PHE A 72 -9.41 2.98 -2.18
CA PHE A 72 -8.86 1.70 -1.74
C PHE A 72 -8.55 1.71 -0.24
N ALA A 73 -8.09 2.86 0.28
CA ALA A 73 -7.87 3.01 1.72
C ALA A 73 -9.17 2.75 2.49
N ASP A 74 -10.27 3.29 2.01
CA ASP A 74 -11.58 3.09 2.64
C ASP A 74 -12.00 1.63 2.59
N TYR A 75 -11.75 0.98 1.45
CA TYR A 75 -12.05 -0.44 1.31
C TYR A 75 -11.28 -1.27 2.32
N ILE A 76 -9.97 -1.01 2.44
CA ILE A 76 -9.12 -1.75 3.38
C ILE A 76 -9.61 -1.57 4.82
N LYS A 77 -9.91 -0.34 5.20
CA LYS A 77 -10.36 -0.06 6.56
C LYS A 77 -11.69 -0.71 6.89
N GLU A 78 -12.58 -0.79 5.92
CA GLU A 78 -13.93 -1.29 6.17
C GLU A 78 -14.04 -2.81 6.04
N TYR A 79 -13.34 -3.42 5.09
CA TYR A 79 -13.54 -4.84 4.78
C TYR A 79 -12.34 -5.71 5.13
N CYS A 80 -11.26 -5.12 5.50
CA CYS A 80 -10.05 -5.84 5.83
C CYS A 80 -9.50 -5.41 7.19
#